data_16d96c3929591cda520cff3a55839677
#
_entry.id   16d96c3929591cda520cff3a55839677
#
_cell.length_a   1.000
_cell.length_b   1.000
_cell.length_c   1.000
_cell.angle_alpha   90.00
_cell.angle_beta   90.00
_cell.angle_gamma   90.00
#
_symmetry.space_group_name_H-M   'P 1'
#
loop_
_entity.id
_entity.type
_entity.pdbx_description
1 polymer ?
#
loop_
_entity_poly.entity_id
_entity_poly.type
_entity_poly.pdbx_seq_one_letter_code
_entity_poly.pdbx_strand_id
1 'polypeptide(L)'
;MLFGAHVSIAGGIDKAPERAAEIGCEVFQIFSRPPQGGNAVDIDGILADKFQANLKKHNQKEFYIHTPYIINLASQDGRIRGNSIRLIREDLKRGSLLGAKYTMTHLGSAKELDKETANKMVVENLKKVFDPVRSRARAFSASLKDRGAATSNGVDKNYETKLLMEISAGAGNIIGSAFEDLAYFIDELKNYNIGICLDTAHMFASGYDLRDEELVKATFDKFEKTVGLKYLKLFHLNDSKVGLGERKDRHEHIGDGKIGLEGFRAIISEKRLWPFNMICETESDKVAEDIKILKKIRDAVVSSISPKEASKGILL
;
A
#
# COMPACT_ATOMS: atom_id res chain seq x y z
N MET A 1 6.45 14.61 -2.32
CA MET A 1 5.03 14.19 -2.43
C MET A 1 4.62 14.23 -3.90
N LEU A 2 4.34 13.07 -4.48
CA LEU A 2 3.83 12.92 -5.85
C LEU A 2 2.43 12.32 -5.79
N PHE A 3 1.59 12.66 -6.77
CA PHE A 3 0.21 12.20 -6.84
C PHE A 3 -0.02 11.28 -8.03
N GLY A 4 -0.87 10.31 -7.85
CA GLY A 4 -1.30 9.41 -8.89
C GLY A 4 -2.59 8.67 -8.55
N ALA A 5 -2.89 7.64 -9.32
CA ALA A 5 -4.09 6.83 -9.13
C ALA A 5 -3.86 5.36 -9.39
N HIS A 6 -4.84 4.55 -8.98
CA HIS A 6 -4.93 3.16 -9.38
C HIS A 6 -5.42 3.09 -10.85
N VAL A 7 -4.61 2.48 -11.71
CA VAL A 7 -4.92 2.41 -13.15
C VAL A 7 -5.10 0.97 -13.63
N SER A 8 -5.90 0.81 -14.68
CA SER A 8 -6.21 -0.49 -15.25
C SER A 8 -5.02 -1.08 -16.04
N ILE A 9 -4.84 -2.40 -15.96
CA ILE A 9 -3.91 -3.18 -16.78
C ILE A 9 -4.60 -3.85 -17.99
N ALA A 10 -5.84 -3.53 -18.29
CA ALA A 10 -6.58 -4.15 -19.40
C ALA A 10 -5.83 -4.01 -20.73
N GLY A 11 -5.74 -5.10 -21.50
CA GLY A 11 -5.03 -5.14 -22.79
C GLY A 11 -3.50 -5.14 -22.68
N GLY A 12 -2.93 -5.28 -21.48
CA GLY A 12 -1.50 -5.43 -21.21
C GLY A 12 -1.02 -4.56 -20.05
N ILE A 13 -0.23 -5.17 -19.15
CA ILE A 13 0.33 -4.48 -17.99
C ILE A 13 1.31 -3.37 -18.41
N ASP A 14 1.99 -3.56 -19.53
CA ASP A 14 2.92 -2.60 -20.14
C ASP A 14 2.26 -1.30 -20.60
N LYS A 15 0.93 -1.25 -20.70
CA LYS A 15 0.16 -0.04 -21.05
C LYS A 15 -0.22 0.81 -19.83
N ALA A 16 -0.02 0.31 -18.62
CA ALA A 16 -0.38 1.04 -17.41
C ALA A 16 0.36 2.39 -17.27
N PRO A 17 1.68 2.52 -17.59
CA PRO A 17 2.37 3.80 -17.54
C PRO A 17 1.79 4.87 -18.48
N GLU A 18 1.33 4.48 -19.68
CA GLU A 18 0.67 5.37 -20.62
C GLU A 18 -0.66 5.89 -20.06
N ARG A 19 -1.52 4.99 -19.57
CA ARG A 19 -2.79 5.35 -18.93
C ARG A 19 -2.62 6.27 -17.73
N ALA A 20 -1.61 6.00 -16.92
CA ALA A 20 -1.28 6.85 -15.79
C ALA A 20 -0.92 8.28 -16.25
N ALA A 21 -0.13 8.40 -17.31
CA ALA A 21 0.25 9.69 -17.88
C ALA A 21 -0.95 10.43 -18.48
N GLU A 22 -1.86 9.74 -19.17
CA GLU A 22 -3.06 10.32 -19.79
C GLU A 22 -3.97 11.01 -18.77
N ILE A 23 -4.07 10.49 -17.54
CA ILE A 23 -4.85 11.10 -16.46
C ILE A 23 -4.01 12.02 -15.55
N GLY A 24 -2.75 12.28 -15.91
CA GLY A 24 -1.89 13.21 -15.21
C GLY A 24 -1.19 12.66 -13.97
N CYS A 25 -1.05 11.35 -13.80
CA CYS A 25 -0.28 10.76 -12.71
C CYS A 25 1.22 11.10 -12.79
N GLU A 26 1.85 11.27 -11.62
CA GLU A 26 3.31 11.34 -11.45
C GLU A 26 3.87 9.97 -10.99
N VAL A 27 3.05 9.22 -10.29
CA VAL A 27 3.22 7.85 -9.80
C VAL A 27 1.89 7.11 -9.99
N PHE A 28 1.87 5.79 -9.94
CA PHE A 28 0.61 5.05 -10.09
C PHE A 28 0.62 3.71 -9.38
N GLN A 29 -0.56 3.13 -9.23
CA GLN A 29 -0.78 1.80 -8.68
C GLN A 29 -1.53 0.93 -9.67
N ILE A 30 -1.29 -0.38 -9.63
CA ILE A 30 -1.98 -1.37 -10.45
C ILE A 30 -2.30 -2.63 -9.64
N PHE A 31 -3.29 -3.37 -10.06
CA PHE A 31 -3.30 -4.80 -9.80
C PHE A 31 -2.35 -5.48 -10.79
N SER A 32 -1.51 -6.40 -10.33
CA SER A 32 -0.64 -7.16 -11.25
C SER A 32 -1.36 -8.34 -11.91
N ARG A 33 -2.61 -8.59 -11.50
CA ARG A 33 -3.53 -9.65 -11.93
C ARG A 33 -4.98 -9.21 -11.81
N PRO A 34 -5.99 -9.99 -12.28
CA PRO A 34 -7.39 -9.68 -12.01
C PRO A 34 -7.67 -9.57 -10.51
N PRO A 35 -8.34 -8.48 -10.04
CA PRO A 35 -8.54 -8.21 -8.61
C PRO A 35 -9.45 -9.23 -7.89
N GLN A 36 -10.27 -9.97 -8.62
CA GLN A 36 -11.09 -11.08 -8.10
C GLN A 36 -10.32 -12.39 -8.01
N GLY A 37 -9.02 -12.39 -8.33
CA GLY A 37 -8.21 -13.59 -8.49
C GLY A 37 -8.29 -14.14 -9.93
N GLY A 38 -7.62 -15.25 -10.18
CA GLY A 38 -7.51 -15.86 -11.51
C GLY A 38 -6.08 -15.88 -12.02
N ASN A 39 -5.91 -16.37 -13.25
CA ASN A 39 -4.61 -16.50 -13.88
C ASN A 39 -4.06 -15.12 -14.25
N ALA A 40 -2.83 -14.87 -13.85
CA ALA A 40 -2.07 -13.69 -14.27
C ALA A 40 -1.21 -14.07 -15.48
N VAL A 41 -1.01 -13.12 -16.39
CA VAL A 41 -0.04 -13.28 -17.49
C VAL A 41 1.36 -13.38 -16.89
N ASP A 42 2.18 -14.31 -17.36
CA ASP A 42 3.57 -14.42 -16.91
C ASP A 42 4.35 -13.15 -17.29
N ILE A 43 5.20 -12.71 -16.36
CA ILE A 43 6.12 -11.59 -16.61
C ILE A 43 7.48 -12.19 -16.92
N ASP A 44 7.81 -12.20 -18.21
CA ASP A 44 9.14 -12.52 -18.70
C ASP A 44 10.02 -11.24 -18.81
N GLY A 45 11.28 -11.43 -19.18
CA GLY A 45 12.20 -10.31 -19.34
C GLY A 45 11.77 -9.32 -20.42
N ILE A 46 11.16 -9.80 -21.51
CA ILE A 46 10.71 -8.93 -22.62
C ILE A 46 9.58 -8.01 -22.14
N LEU A 47 8.60 -8.56 -21.42
CA LEU A 47 7.48 -7.77 -20.89
C LEU A 47 7.96 -6.80 -19.82
N ALA A 48 8.89 -7.22 -18.94
CA ALA A 48 9.48 -6.35 -17.93
C ALA A 48 10.24 -5.18 -18.56
N ASP A 49 11.08 -5.44 -19.56
CA ASP A 49 11.82 -4.39 -20.28
C ASP A 49 10.89 -3.41 -21.01
N LYS A 50 9.83 -3.93 -21.64
CA LYS A 50 8.80 -3.10 -22.30
C LYS A 50 8.08 -2.20 -21.29
N PHE A 51 7.72 -2.75 -20.12
CA PHE A 51 7.09 -1.99 -19.05
C PHE A 51 8.01 -0.87 -18.55
N GLN A 52 9.29 -1.17 -18.30
CA GLN A 52 10.28 -0.20 -17.87
C GLN A 52 10.57 0.89 -18.92
N ALA A 53 10.58 0.50 -20.22
CA ALA A 53 10.69 1.47 -21.32
C ALA A 53 9.50 2.44 -21.34
N ASN A 54 8.28 1.93 -21.12
CA ASN A 54 7.08 2.75 -21.04
C ASN A 54 7.04 3.65 -19.79
N LEU A 55 7.53 3.19 -18.63
CA LEU A 55 7.71 4.05 -17.46
C LEU A 55 8.55 5.29 -17.79
N LYS A 56 9.70 5.08 -18.43
CA LYS A 56 10.60 6.16 -18.85
C LYS A 56 9.96 7.08 -19.90
N LYS A 57 9.36 6.48 -20.93
CA LYS A 57 8.70 7.20 -22.03
C LYS A 57 7.61 8.15 -21.51
N HIS A 58 6.82 7.71 -20.54
CA HIS A 58 5.71 8.46 -19.99
C HIS A 58 6.06 9.21 -18.68
N ASN A 59 7.37 9.32 -18.36
CA ASN A 59 7.90 10.08 -17.21
C ASN A 59 7.28 9.69 -15.85
N GLN A 60 6.86 8.42 -15.70
CA GLN A 60 6.36 7.90 -14.44
C GLN A 60 7.53 7.66 -13.48
N LYS A 61 7.45 8.20 -12.25
CA LYS A 61 8.59 8.19 -11.31
C LYS A 61 8.70 6.86 -10.54
N GLU A 62 7.59 6.34 -10.10
CA GLU A 62 7.46 5.12 -9.33
C GLU A 62 6.10 4.49 -9.60
N PHE A 63 5.98 3.22 -9.33
CA PHE A 63 4.69 2.54 -9.33
C PHE A 63 4.60 1.51 -8.21
N TYR A 64 3.37 1.11 -7.92
CA TYR A 64 3.02 0.24 -6.81
C TYR A 64 2.09 -0.87 -7.29
N ILE A 65 2.08 -1.99 -6.56
CA ILE A 65 1.16 -3.09 -6.82
C ILE A 65 0.22 -3.23 -5.63
N HIS A 66 -1.09 -3.34 -5.89
CA HIS A 66 -2.07 -3.76 -4.91
C HIS A 66 -2.36 -5.25 -5.09
N THR A 67 -2.46 -6.02 -4.01
CA THR A 67 -2.88 -7.42 -4.06
C THR A 67 -4.39 -7.53 -4.30
N PRO A 68 -4.90 -8.69 -4.79
CA PRO A 68 -6.33 -8.87 -5.00
C PRO A 68 -7.18 -8.71 -3.74
N TYR A 69 -8.43 -8.29 -3.88
CA TYR A 69 -9.39 -8.12 -2.77
C TYR A 69 -9.72 -9.40 -1.99
N ILE A 70 -9.44 -10.57 -2.57
CA ILE A 70 -9.75 -11.88 -1.96
C ILE A 70 -8.77 -12.31 -0.86
N ILE A 71 -7.76 -11.50 -0.56
CA ILE A 71 -6.79 -11.79 0.51
C ILE A 71 -7.50 -11.83 1.87
N ASN A 72 -7.33 -12.94 2.59
CA ASN A 72 -7.75 -13.07 3.97
C ASN A 72 -6.77 -13.97 4.75
N LEU A 73 -5.84 -13.33 5.45
CA LEU A 73 -4.81 -14.01 6.23
C LEU A 73 -5.32 -14.58 7.57
N ALA A 74 -6.51 -14.15 8.02
CA ALA A 74 -7.13 -14.65 9.26
C ALA A 74 -8.33 -15.59 9.00
N SER A 75 -8.57 -16.01 7.76
CA SER A 75 -9.65 -16.94 7.46
C SER A 75 -9.49 -18.24 8.24
N GLN A 76 -10.57 -18.77 8.82
CA GLN A 76 -10.57 -20.09 9.44
C GLN A 76 -10.41 -21.23 8.42
N ASP A 77 -10.75 -21.00 7.14
CA ASP A 77 -10.49 -21.97 6.06
C ASP A 77 -8.99 -21.91 5.66
N GLY A 78 -8.28 -23.01 5.89
CA GLY A 78 -6.87 -23.17 5.55
C GLY A 78 -6.57 -23.02 4.06
N ARG A 79 -7.54 -23.29 3.16
CA ARG A 79 -7.39 -23.11 1.71
C ARG A 79 -7.37 -21.63 1.36
N ILE A 80 -8.25 -20.83 1.99
CA ILE A 80 -8.27 -19.36 1.79
C ILE A 80 -6.97 -18.75 2.28
N ARG A 81 -6.49 -19.13 3.49
CA ARG A 81 -5.19 -18.65 3.99
C ARG A 81 -4.04 -19.02 3.08
N GLY A 82 -3.98 -20.30 2.67
CA GLY A 82 -2.95 -20.81 1.76
C GLY A 82 -2.94 -20.07 0.42
N ASN A 83 -4.12 -19.80 -0.15
CA ASN A 83 -4.26 -19.01 -1.35
C ASN A 83 -3.83 -17.56 -1.15
N SER A 84 -4.18 -16.93 -0.04
CA SER A 84 -3.77 -15.57 0.30
C SER A 84 -2.23 -15.44 0.38
N ILE A 85 -1.57 -16.36 1.09
CA ILE A 85 -0.10 -16.42 1.16
C ILE A 85 0.51 -16.57 -0.23
N ARG A 86 -0.03 -17.47 -1.07
CA ARG A 86 0.44 -17.71 -2.43
C ARG A 86 0.32 -16.45 -3.30
N LEU A 87 -0.84 -15.80 -3.27
CA LEU A 87 -1.11 -14.60 -4.07
C LEU A 87 -0.19 -13.44 -3.67
N ILE A 88 0.00 -13.18 -2.37
CA ILE A 88 0.92 -12.13 -1.91
C ILE A 88 2.35 -12.43 -2.37
N ARG A 89 2.83 -13.68 -2.26
CA ARG A 89 4.15 -14.08 -2.76
C ARG A 89 4.31 -13.85 -4.26
N GLU A 90 3.29 -14.23 -5.03
CA GLU A 90 3.30 -14.04 -6.47
C GLU A 90 3.32 -12.56 -6.84
N ASP A 91 2.56 -11.71 -6.14
CA ASP A 91 2.56 -10.27 -6.41
C ASP A 91 3.86 -9.59 -5.96
N LEU A 92 4.48 -10.03 -4.86
CA LEU A 92 5.84 -9.61 -4.50
C LEU A 92 6.88 -10.00 -5.56
N LYS A 93 6.80 -11.22 -6.09
CA LYS A 93 7.68 -11.65 -7.19
C LYS A 93 7.45 -10.82 -8.46
N ARG A 94 6.20 -10.61 -8.84
CA ARG A 94 5.81 -9.80 -10.00
C ARG A 94 6.26 -8.35 -9.83
N GLY A 95 6.07 -7.79 -8.63
CA GLY A 95 6.55 -6.46 -8.27
C GLY A 95 8.07 -6.33 -8.42
N SER A 96 8.81 -7.31 -7.92
CA SER A 96 10.29 -7.32 -8.05
C SER A 96 10.72 -7.43 -9.52
N LEU A 97 10.06 -8.26 -10.33
CA LEU A 97 10.37 -8.38 -11.76
C LEU A 97 10.08 -7.09 -12.54
N LEU A 98 9.02 -6.39 -12.20
CA LEU A 98 8.63 -5.14 -12.85
C LEU A 98 9.35 -3.90 -12.27
N GLY A 99 10.00 -4.02 -11.10
CA GLY A 99 10.62 -2.91 -10.40
C GLY A 99 9.64 -2.05 -9.60
N ALA A 100 8.54 -2.62 -9.11
CA ALA A 100 7.62 -1.95 -8.20
C ALA A 100 8.30 -1.60 -6.89
N LYS A 101 8.15 -0.38 -6.40
CA LYS A 101 8.74 0.02 -5.13
C LYS A 101 8.06 -0.64 -3.94
N TYR A 102 6.75 -0.74 -3.98
CA TYR A 102 5.92 -1.35 -2.94
C TYR A 102 4.85 -2.27 -3.53
N THR A 103 4.51 -3.29 -2.76
CA THR A 103 3.31 -4.11 -2.96
C THR A 103 2.47 -4.01 -1.69
N MET A 104 1.22 -3.53 -1.78
CA MET A 104 0.35 -3.38 -0.63
C MET A 104 -0.73 -4.46 -0.58
N THR A 105 -1.21 -4.73 0.63
CA THR A 105 -2.23 -5.75 0.89
C THR A 105 -3.13 -5.37 2.06
N HIS A 106 -4.41 -5.69 1.94
CA HIS A 106 -5.29 -5.84 3.09
C HIS A 106 -4.96 -7.11 3.88
N LEU A 107 -5.33 -7.14 5.15
CA LEU A 107 -5.03 -8.27 6.04
C LEU A 107 -6.16 -9.30 6.09
N GLY A 108 -7.37 -8.91 5.69
CA GLY A 108 -8.56 -9.73 5.68
C GLY A 108 -9.48 -9.50 6.89
N SER A 109 -10.36 -10.45 7.15
CA SER A 109 -11.39 -10.35 8.20
C SER A 109 -11.26 -11.51 9.20
N ALA A 110 -11.37 -11.18 10.48
CA ALA A 110 -11.42 -12.14 11.59
C ALA A 110 -12.71 -12.98 11.59
N LYS A 111 -13.81 -12.47 11.00
CA LYS A 111 -15.15 -13.07 11.10
C LYS A 111 -15.52 -13.34 12.56
N GLU A 112 -15.60 -14.60 12.94
CA GLU A 112 -16.00 -15.05 14.29
C GLU A 112 -14.83 -15.15 15.28
N LEU A 113 -13.59 -14.95 14.83
CA LEU A 113 -12.43 -15.01 15.72
C LEU A 113 -12.36 -13.76 16.59
N ASP A 114 -11.90 -13.92 17.83
CA ASP A 114 -11.49 -12.79 18.65
C ASP A 114 -10.27 -12.08 18.00
N LYS A 115 -10.12 -10.80 18.34
CA LYS A 115 -9.12 -9.92 17.74
C LYS A 115 -7.69 -10.43 17.95
N GLU A 116 -7.37 -10.94 19.14
CA GLU A 116 -6.03 -11.41 19.48
C GLU A 116 -5.64 -12.64 18.65
N THR A 117 -6.54 -13.62 18.60
CA THR A 117 -6.36 -14.83 17.77
C THR A 117 -6.22 -14.49 16.30
N ALA A 118 -7.05 -13.59 15.78
CA ALA A 118 -6.98 -13.16 14.39
C ALA A 118 -5.66 -12.45 14.07
N ASN A 119 -5.21 -11.54 14.92
CA ASN A 119 -3.96 -10.81 14.75
C ASN A 119 -2.75 -11.76 14.78
N LYS A 120 -2.70 -12.73 15.72
CA LYS A 120 -1.67 -13.76 15.75
C LYS A 120 -1.64 -14.58 14.46
N MET A 121 -2.81 -14.98 13.96
CA MET A 121 -2.94 -15.73 12.71
C MET A 121 -2.43 -14.93 11.50
N VAL A 122 -2.72 -13.62 11.43
CA VAL A 122 -2.17 -12.73 10.41
C VAL A 122 -0.65 -12.71 10.45
N VAL A 123 -0.06 -12.50 11.63
CA VAL A 123 1.40 -12.49 11.83
C VAL A 123 2.04 -13.80 11.36
N GLU A 124 1.50 -14.95 11.79
CA GLU A 124 2.02 -16.26 11.38
C GLU A 124 1.96 -16.46 9.86
N ASN A 125 0.88 -16.01 9.22
CA ASN A 125 0.72 -16.18 7.79
C ASN A 125 1.55 -15.16 6.99
N LEU A 126 1.77 -13.93 7.50
CA LEU A 126 2.73 -12.98 6.93
C LEU A 126 4.17 -13.50 7.06
N LYS A 127 4.55 -14.08 8.20
CA LYS A 127 5.87 -14.75 8.34
C LYS A 127 6.04 -15.83 7.26
N LYS A 128 5.00 -16.62 6.99
CA LYS A 128 5.02 -17.64 5.91
C LYS A 128 5.14 -17.00 4.50
N VAL A 129 4.67 -15.78 4.27
CA VAL A 129 4.88 -15.11 2.97
C VAL A 129 6.36 -14.96 2.66
N PHE A 130 7.17 -14.64 3.65
CA PHE A 130 8.61 -14.40 3.49
C PHE A 130 9.47 -15.66 3.68
N ASP A 131 8.94 -16.70 4.34
CA ASP A 131 9.69 -17.93 4.54
C ASP A 131 9.99 -18.62 3.20
N PRO A 132 11.22 -19.10 3.00
CA PRO A 132 11.53 -19.88 1.81
C PRO A 132 10.60 -21.09 1.75
N VAL A 133 9.95 -21.28 0.60
CA VAL A 133 9.17 -22.50 0.36
C VAL A 133 10.14 -23.67 0.44
N ARG A 134 10.16 -24.38 1.58
CA ARG A 134 10.76 -25.70 1.65
C ARG A 134 9.93 -26.61 0.74
N SER A 135 10.25 -26.60 -0.55
CA SER A 135 9.66 -27.57 -1.48
C SER A 135 10.04 -28.96 -0.94
N ARG A 136 9.06 -29.83 -0.74
CA ARG A 136 9.30 -31.25 -0.42
C ARG A 136 10.29 -31.92 -1.41
N ALA A 137 10.48 -31.35 -2.57
CA ALA A 137 11.47 -31.78 -3.58
C ALA A 137 12.94 -31.49 -3.14
N ARG A 138 13.24 -30.48 -2.32
CA ARG A 138 14.61 -30.27 -1.79
C ARG A 138 14.95 -31.19 -0.62
N ALA A 139 13.97 -31.69 0.12
CA ALA A 139 14.22 -32.68 1.15
C ALA A 139 14.74 -34.02 0.61
N PHE A 140 14.49 -34.34 -0.66
CA PHE A 140 14.99 -35.55 -1.30
C PHE A 140 16.34 -35.37 -2.01
N SER A 141 16.72 -34.15 -2.42
CA SER A 141 18.00 -33.85 -3.07
C SER A 141 19.09 -33.34 -2.13
N ALA A 142 18.75 -33.00 -0.88
CA ALA A 142 19.71 -32.54 0.12
C ALA A 142 20.54 -33.64 0.79
N SER A 143 20.38 -34.91 0.36
CA SER A 143 21.19 -36.03 0.86
C SER A 143 22.55 -36.18 0.16
N LEU A 144 22.80 -35.45 -0.92
CA LEU A 144 24.08 -35.51 -1.65
C LEU A 144 24.51 -34.11 -2.13
N LYS A 145 25.51 -33.55 -1.41
CA LYS A 145 26.29 -32.33 -1.77
C LYS A 145 25.61 -30.99 -1.50
N ASP A 146 25.77 -30.45 -0.30
CA ASP A 146 26.46 -29.20 -0.07
C ASP A 146 26.51 -28.89 1.45
N ARG A 147 27.59 -29.36 2.09
CA ARG A 147 28.04 -28.84 3.39
C ARG A 147 28.91 -27.62 3.07
N GLY A 148 28.32 -26.47 3.01
CA GLY A 148 29.10 -25.27 2.88
C GLY A 148 28.25 -24.01 2.66
N ALA A 149 28.12 -23.22 3.73
CA ALA A 149 27.55 -21.89 3.82
C ALA A 149 26.17 -21.80 4.48
N ALA A 150 26.16 -22.14 5.78
CA ALA A 150 25.22 -21.49 6.69
C ALA A 150 25.76 -20.10 7.00
N THR A 151 25.25 -19.08 6.37
CA THR A 151 25.46 -17.68 6.78
C THR A 151 24.20 -17.16 7.43
N SER A 152 24.36 -16.89 8.68
CA SER A 152 23.69 -16.04 9.64
C SER A 152 22.66 -15.03 9.13
N ASN A 153 21.56 -14.89 9.89
CA ASN A 153 20.58 -13.81 9.87
C ASN A 153 19.84 -13.60 8.54
N GLY A 154 19.04 -14.60 8.14
CA GLY A 154 18.29 -14.56 6.90
C GLY A 154 16.97 -13.82 7.01
N VAL A 155 17.00 -12.51 6.81
CA VAL A 155 15.85 -11.84 6.18
C VAL A 155 15.84 -12.31 4.73
N ASP A 156 14.75 -12.89 4.29
CA ASP A 156 14.63 -13.43 2.94
C ASP A 156 14.73 -12.28 1.93
N LYS A 157 15.89 -12.17 1.24
CA LYS A 157 16.17 -11.19 0.18
C LYS A 157 15.49 -11.58 -1.16
N ASN A 158 14.43 -12.40 -1.11
CA ASN A 158 13.83 -12.93 -2.33
C ASN A 158 12.97 -11.91 -3.09
N TYR A 159 12.64 -10.77 -2.46
CA TYR A 159 11.83 -9.74 -3.09
C TYR A 159 12.48 -8.36 -2.93
N GLU A 160 12.65 -7.64 -4.04
CA GLU A 160 13.14 -6.26 -4.03
C GLU A 160 12.05 -5.27 -3.61
N THR A 161 10.79 -5.54 -3.99
CA THR A 161 9.63 -4.76 -3.54
C THR A 161 9.33 -5.01 -2.07
N LYS A 162 8.96 -3.96 -1.34
CA LYS A 162 8.55 -4.04 0.08
C LYS A 162 7.05 -4.32 0.18
N LEU A 163 6.64 -5.20 1.10
CA LEU A 163 5.22 -5.40 1.42
C LEU A 163 4.72 -4.30 2.35
N LEU A 164 3.60 -3.67 1.99
CA LEU A 164 2.90 -2.73 2.86
C LEU A 164 1.60 -3.35 3.37
N MET A 165 1.35 -3.19 4.65
CA MET A 165 0.06 -3.49 5.28
C MET A 165 -0.78 -2.22 5.23
N GLU A 166 -1.96 -2.32 4.66
CA GLU A 166 -2.87 -1.19 4.58
C GLU A 166 -3.78 -1.12 5.80
N ILE A 167 -3.98 0.12 6.30
CA ILE A 167 -5.02 0.37 7.31
C ILE A 167 -6.40 0.07 6.73
N SER A 168 -7.29 -0.54 7.52
CA SER A 168 -8.65 -0.86 7.08
C SER A 168 -9.70 0.08 7.66
N ALA A 169 -10.85 0.19 7.01
CA ALA A 169 -11.97 1.03 7.44
C ALA A 169 -12.71 0.53 8.71
N GLY A 170 -12.32 -0.64 9.24
CA GLY A 170 -12.95 -1.21 10.43
C GLY A 170 -14.35 -1.78 10.21
N ALA A 171 -14.75 -2.03 8.96
CA ALA A 171 -16.05 -2.62 8.63
C ALA A 171 -16.17 -4.05 9.16
N GLY A 172 -17.20 -4.33 9.95
CA GLY A 172 -17.37 -5.65 10.58
C GLY A 172 -16.12 -6.02 11.41
N ASN A 173 -15.55 -7.20 11.16
CA ASN A 173 -14.36 -7.70 11.82
C ASN A 173 -13.11 -7.67 10.92
N ILE A 174 -12.99 -6.64 10.05
CA ILE A 174 -11.80 -6.43 9.23
C ILE A 174 -10.62 -6.03 10.13
N ILE A 175 -9.45 -6.62 9.84
CA ILE A 175 -8.25 -6.51 10.67
C ILE A 175 -7.43 -5.30 10.27
N GLY A 176 -6.78 -4.65 11.27
CA GLY A 176 -5.83 -3.56 11.03
C GLY A 176 -6.48 -2.18 10.90
N SER A 177 -7.62 -1.93 11.58
CA SER A 177 -8.29 -0.63 11.58
C SER A 177 -7.78 0.36 12.65
N ALA A 178 -6.99 -0.12 13.61
CA ALA A 178 -6.43 0.70 14.66
C ALA A 178 -4.91 0.84 14.51
N PHE A 179 -4.35 1.99 14.87
CA PHE A 179 -2.89 2.19 14.88
C PHE A 179 -2.19 1.20 15.82
N GLU A 180 -2.85 0.81 16.90
CA GLU A 180 -2.39 -0.19 17.83
C GLU A 180 -2.24 -1.58 17.19
N ASP A 181 -3.12 -1.93 16.25
CA ASP A 181 -3.01 -3.17 15.45
C ASP A 181 -1.80 -3.11 14.52
N LEU A 182 -1.64 -1.98 13.82
CA LEU A 182 -0.50 -1.78 12.92
C LEU A 182 0.83 -1.81 13.68
N ALA A 183 0.88 -1.22 14.88
CA ALA A 183 2.05 -1.26 15.76
C ALA A 183 2.40 -2.69 16.18
N TYR A 184 1.39 -3.49 16.56
CA TYR A 184 1.56 -4.89 16.87
C TYR A 184 2.14 -5.67 15.68
N PHE A 185 1.61 -5.48 14.47
CA PHE A 185 2.14 -6.15 13.28
C PHE A 185 3.57 -5.72 12.96
N ILE A 186 3.88 -4.44 13.09
CA ILE A 186 5.24 -3.92 12.86
C ILE A 186 6.24 -4.52 13.85
N ASP A 187 5.90 -4.61 15.13
CA ASP A 187 6.80 -5.19 16.14
C ASP A 187 7.04 -6.69 15.90
N GLU A 188 5.97 -7.45 15.65
CA GLU A 188 6.04 -8.89 15.39
C GLU A 188 6.80 -9.24 14.08
N LEU A 189 6.82 -8.31 13.13
CA LEU A 189 7.37 -8.50 11.79
C LEU A 189 8.59 -7.60 11.51
N LYS A 190 9.22 -7.03 12.55
CA LYS A 190 10.34 -6.06 12.42
C LYS A 190 11.56 -6.58 11.65
N ASN A 191 11.70 -7.90 11.57
CA ASN A 191 12.82 -8.54 10.85
C ASN A 191 12.50 -8.78 9.35
N TYR A 192 11.31 -8.39 8.88
CA TYR A 192 10.87 -8.56 7.50
C TYR A 192 10.84 -7.22 6.77
N ASN A 193 10.86 -7.27 5.44
CA ASN A 193 10.82 -6.08 4.60
C ASN A 193 9.37 -5.57 4.45
N ILE A 194 8.82 -4.98 5.52
CA ILE A 194 7.43 -4.51 5.60
C ILE A 194 7.33 -3.01 5.90
N GLY A 195 6.17 -2.44 5.65
CA GLY A 195 5.79 -1.07 6.00
C GLY A 195 4.28 -0.91 6.05
N ILE A 196 3.84 0.34 6.11
CA ILE A 196 2.42 0.70 6.23
C ILE A 196 2.02 1.56 5.03
N CYS A 197 0.82 1.29 4.51
CA CYS A 197 0.03 2.18 3.66
C CYS A 197 -1.13 2.73 4.50
N LEU A 198 -1.33 4.04 4.49
CA LEU A 198 -2.48 4.68 5.15
C LEU A 198 -3.47 5.14 4.08
N ASP A 199 -4.72 4.71 4.20
CA ASP A 199 -5.84 5.20 3.40
C ASP A 199 -6.64 6.22 4.21
N THR A 200 -6.86 7.42 3.65
CA THR A 200 -7.53 8.51 4.36
C THR A 200 -9.02 8.24 4.60
N ALA A 201 -9.72 7.60 3.66
CA ALA A 201 -11.12 7.20 3.85
C ALA A 201 -11.23 6.10 4.91
N HIS A 202 -10.30 5.12 4.91
CA HIS A 202 -10.25 4.08 5.95
C HIS A 202 -9.92 4.63 7.32
N MET A 203 -8.95 5.54 7.41
CA MET A 203 -8.64 6.25 8.66
C MET A 203 -9.86 6.97 9.20
N PHE A 204 -10.54 7.75 8.36
CA PHE A 204 -11.71 8.52 8.74
C PHE A 204 -12.87 7.60 9.17
N ALA A 205 -13.16 6.56 8.40
CA ALA A 205 -14.16 5.55 8.75
C ALA A 205 -13.83 4.81 10.06
N SER A 206 -12.55 4.67 10.41
CA SER A 206 -12.09 4.04 11.66
C SER A 206 -12.02 5.02 12.85
N GLY A 207 -12.33 6.31 12.65
CA GLY A 207 -12.42 7.30 13.72
C GLY A 207 -11.21 8.22 13.87
N TYR A 208 -10.29 8.25 12.88
CA TYR A 208 -9.19 9.21 12.82
C TYR A 208 -9.64 10.42 12.02
N ASP A 209 -9.86 11.54 12.70
CA ASP A 209 -10.37 12.76 12.09
C ASP A 209 -9.27 13.48 11.30
N LEU A 210 -9.62 13.90 10.06
CA LEU A 210 -8.71 14.50 9.10
C LEU A 210 -9.26 15.80 8.50
N ARG A 211 -10.30 16.41 9.11
CA ARG A 211 -11.07 17.48 8.48
C ARG A 211 -10.42 18.87 8.54
N ASP A 212 -9.44 19.06 9.42
CA ASP A 212 -8.70 20.31 9.56
C ASP A 212 -7.25 20.11 10.04
N GLU A 213 -6.46 21.18 10.12
CA GLU A 213 -5.03 21.13 10.49
C GLU A 213 -4.79 20.61 11.91
N GLU A 214 -5.62 20.98 12.90
CA GLU A 214 -5.45 20.54 14.27
C GLU A 214 -5.72 19.03 14.40
N LEU A 215 -6.78 18.56 13.75
CA LEU A 215 -7.17 17.16 13.73
C LEU A 215 -6.17 16.28 12.96
N VAL A 216 -5.69 16.76 11.82
CA VAL A 216 -4.61 16.09 11.06
C VAL A 216 -3.36 15.99 11.90
N LYS A 217 -2.94 17.11 12.52
CA LYS A 217 -1.76 17.11 13.39
C LYS A 217 -1.91 16.12 14.55
N ALA A 218 -3.04 16.14 15.26
CA ALA A 218 -3.31 15.23 16.37
C ALA A 218 -3.33 13.76 15.95
N THR A 219 -3.92 13.47 14.78
CA THR A 219 -3.95 12.12 14.19
C THR A 219 -2.54 11.62 13.89
N PHE A 220 -1.69 12.43 13.25
CA PHE A 220 -0.32 12.01 12.94
C PHE A 220 0.64 12.08 14.14
N ASP A 221 0.38 12.87 15.16
CA ASP A 221 1.06 12.79 16.46
C ASP A 221 0.75 11.43 17.14
N LYS A 222 -0.51 10.99 17.11
CA LYS A 222 -0.90 9.65 17.58
C LYS A 222 -0.23 8.55 16.78
N PHE A 223 -0.22 8.65 15.44
CA PHE A 223 0.44 7.65 14.57
C PHE A 223 1.94 7.57 14.86
N GLU A 224 2.64 8.70 14.97
CA GLU A 224 4.08 8.71 15.28
C GLU A 224 4.35 8.06 16.63
N LYS A 225 3.56 8.37 17.65
CA LYS A 225 3.72 7.80 19.00
C LYS A 225 3.43 6.30 19.04
N THR A 226 2.47 5.81 18.25
CA THR A 226 1.98 4.42 18.33
C THR A 226 2.71 3.51 17.39
N VAL A 227 2.92 3.92 16.13
CA VAL A 227 3.51 3.12 15.06
C VAL A 227 4.89 3.64 14.66
N GLY A 228 5.01 4.95 14.47
CA GLY A 228 6.19 5.65 13.96
C GLY A 228 6.14 5.91 12.46
N LEU A 229 6.34 7.18 12.07
CA LEU A 229 6.35 7.64 10.67
C LEU A 229 7.40 6.93 9.82
N LYS A 230 8.47 6.42 10.42
CA LYS A 230 9.50 5.63 9.70
C LYS A 230 8.95 4.38 9.01
N TYR A 231 7.82 3.84 9.48
CA TYR A 231 7.17 2.67 8.89
C TYR A 231 6.14 3.03 7.82
N LEU A 232 5.66 4.27 7.79
CA LEU A 232 4.80 4.78 6.73
C LEU A 232 5.59 4.86 5.41
N LYS A 233 4.97 4.43 4.30
CA LYS A 233 5.63 4.38 3.00
C LYS A 233 4.78 4.95 1.88
N LEU A 234 3.47 4.88 1.99
CA LEU A 234 2.53 5.28 0.95
C LEU A 234 1.21 5.73 1.57
N PHE A 235 0.50 6.60 0.87
CA PHE A 235 -0.90 6.89 1.14
C PHE A 235 -1.80 6.42 -0.01
N HIS A 236 -2.97 5.90 0.35
CA HIS A 236 -4.16 6.01 -0.48
C HIS A 236 -4.91 7.28 -0.06
N LEU A 237 -5.13 8.17 -1.01
CA LEU A 237 -5.71 9.48 -0.73
C LEU A 237 -7.10 9.56 -1.35
N ASN A 238 -8.10 9.21 -0.55
CA ASN A 238 -9.50 9.11 -0.92
C ASN A 238 -10.36 9.91 0.04
N ASP A 239 -11.38 10.61 -0.46
CA ASP A 239 -12.42 11.17 0.42
C ASP A 239 -13.39 10.07 0.84
N SER A 240 -14.24 10.33 1.80
CA SER A 240 -15.13 9.33 2.39
C SER A 240 -16.60 9.68 2.18
N LYS A 241 -17.37 8.74 1.61
CA LYS A 241 -18.85 8.86 1.52
C LYS A 241 -19.51 8.77 2.89
N VAL A 242 -18.81 8.19 3.89
CA VAL A 242 -19.36 7.93 5.22
C VAL A 242 -18.77 8.88 6.26
N GLY A 243 -19.47 9.04 7.39
CA GLY A 243 -19.02 9.88 8.49
C GLY A 243 -17.90 9.27 9.31
N LEU A 244 -17.32 10.12 10.18
CA LEU A 244 -16.25 9.74 11.10
C LEU A 244 -16.68 8.55 11.99
N GLY A 245 -15.90 7.46 11.96
CA GLY A 245 -16.12 6.29 12.79
C GLY A 245 -17.28 5.38 12.37
N GLU A 246 -17.88 5.58 11.19
CA GLU A 246 -18.98 4.73 10.70
C GLU A 246 -18.56 3.32 10.25
N ARG A 247 -17.28 3.06 10.16
CA ARG A 247 -16.72 1.73 9.86
C ARG A 247 -17.26 1.10 8.57
N LYS A 248 -17.26 1.88 7.50
CA LYS A 248 -17.63 1.42 6.14
C LYS A 248 -16.58 1.89 5.16
N ASP A 249 -16.18 1.00 4.28
CA ASP A 249 -15.26 1.29 3.18
C ASP A 249 -16.09 1.84 2.00
N ARG A 250 -16.04 3.15 1.82
CA ARG A 250 -16.76 3.86 0.74
C ARG A 250 -15.97 5.11 0.36
N HIS A 251 -15.20 5.02 -0.72
CA HIS A 251 -14.44 6.12 -1.27
C HIS A 251 -15.33 7.13 -1.99
N GLU A 252 -14.95 8.41 -1.90
CA GLU A 252 -15.52 9.52 -2.63
C GLU A 252 -14.41 10.32 -3.31
N HIS A 253 -14.74 11.12 -4.31
CA HIS A 253 -13.83 12.04 -4.97
C HIS A 253 -13.33 13.14 -4.01
N ILE A 254 -12.13 13.63 -4.27
CA ILE A 254 -11.44 14.60 -3.41
C ILE A 254 -12.26 15.87 -3.25
N GLY A 255 -12.73 16.12 -2.05
CA GLY A 255 -13.52 17.28 -1.68
C GLY A 255 -15.04 17.11 -1.79
N ASP A 256 -15.52 16.01 -2.38
CA ASP A 256 -16.95 15.71 -2.51
C ASP A 256 -17.50 14.88 -1.33
N GLY A 257 -16.62 14.39 -0.45
CA GLY A 257 -16.96 13.54 0.68
C GLY A 257 -17.01 14.26 2.04
N LYS A 258 -16.86 13.47 3.11
CA LYS A 258 -17.01 13.92 4.51
C LYS A 258 -15.70 14.40 5.14
N ILE A 259 -14.54 14.07 4.55
CA ILE A 259 -13.25 14.67 4.91
C ILE A 259 -13.22 16.09 4.33
N GLY A 260 -13.63 16.24 3.07
CA GLY A 260 -13.77 17.51 2.40
C GLY A 260 -12.44 18.15 1.99
N LEU A 261 -12.53 19.16 1.14
CA LEU A 261 -11.36 19.81 0.53
C LEU A 261 -10.40 20.42 1.58
N GLU A 262 -10.92 20.92 2.70
CA GLU A 262 -10.11 21.49 3.77
C GLU A 262 -9.24 20.44 4.45
N GLY A 263 -9.78 19.24 4.67
CA GLY A 263 -9.00 18.12 5.20
C GLY A 263 -7.83 17.74 4.29
N PHE A 264 -8.04 17.71 2.96
CA PHE A 264 -6.93 17.45 2.02
C PHE A 264 -5.92 18.58 1.98
N ARG A 265 -6.33 19.84 2.15
CA ARG A 265 -5.39 20.95 2.35
C ARG A 265 -4.55 20.74 3.60
N ALA A 266 -5.17 20.37 4.70
CA ALA A 266 -4.50 20.11 5.97
C ALA A 266 -3.49 18.95 5.86
N ILE A 267 -3.87 17.84 5.23
CA ILE A 267 -2.99 16.68 4.98
C ILE A 267 -1.77 17.09 4.14
N ILE A 268 -1.98 17.84 3.06
CA ILE A 268 -0.90 18.26 2.16
C ILE A 268 -0.01 19.33 2.83
N SER A 269 -0.56 20.14 3.75
CA SER A 269 0.18 21.13 4.53
C SER A 269 1.04 20.51 5.63
N GLU A 270 0.74 19.29 6.09
CA GLU A 270 1.51 18.61 7.14
C GLU A 270 2.88 18.17 6.59
N LYS A 271 3.93 18.93 6.91
CA LYS A 271 5.29 18.77 6.37
C LYS A 271 5.90 17.39 6.60
N ARG A 272 5.51 16.70 7.69
CA ARG A 272 5.99 15.34 7.99
C ARG A 272 5.54 14.32 6.94
N LEU A 273 4.49 14.63 6.18
CA LEU A 273 3.94 13.75 5.16
C LEU A 273 4.53 13.97 3.75
N TRP A 274 5.31 15.01 3.55
CA TRP A 274 5.88 15.34 2.24
C TRP A 274 6.80 14.27 1.63
N PRO A 275 7.53 13.45 2.40
CA PRO A 275 8.33 12.36 1.83
C PRO A 275 7.52 11.23 1.19
N PHE A 276 6.20 11.19 1.40
CA PHE A 276 5.36 10.08 0.94
C PHE A 276 4.58 10.45 -0.31
N ASN A 277 4.46 9.48 -1.22
CA ASN A 277 3.61 9.60 -2.40
C ASN A 277 2.17 9.18 -2.06
N MET A 278 1.22 9.63 -2.87
CA MET A 278 -0.21 9.49 -2.61
C MET A 278 -0.96 9.01 -3.85
N ILE A 279 -1.80 8.01 -3.70
CA ILE A 279 -2.53 7.32 -4.77
C ILE A 279 -4.04 7.46 -4.53
N CYS A 280 -4.76 8.01 -5.50
CA CYS A 280 -6.22 7.98 -5.50
C CYS A 280 -6.74 6.61 -5.93
N GLU A 281 -7.74 6.09 -5.22
CA GLU A 281 -8.50 4.89 -5.57
C GLU A 281 -9.99 5.21 -5.75
N THR A 282 -10.26 6.45 -6.12
CA THR A 282 -11.59 6.95 -6.47
C THR A 282 -12.08 6.37 -7.79
N GLU A 283 -13.37 6.51 -8.09
CA GLU A 283 -13.95 6.02 -9.34
C GLU A 283 -13.26 6.67 -10.55
N SER A 284 -13.15 5.93 -11.65
CA SER A 284 -12.34 6.33 -12.80
C SER A 284 -12.89 7.51 -13.61
N ASP A 285 -14.17 7.86 -13.39
CA ASP A 285 -14.87 8.93 -14.13
C ASP A 285 -14.31 10.33 -13.85
N LYS A 286 -13.84 10.60 -12.62
CA LYS A 286 -13.30 11.90 -12.21
C LYS A 286 -11.89 11.84 -11.60
N VAL A 287 -11.23 10.68 -11.57
CA VAL A 287 -9.91 10.54 -10.94
C VAL A 287 -8.84 11.50 -11.49
N ALA A 288 -8.93 11.89 -12.76
CA ALA A 288 -8.05 12.90 -13.34
C ALA A 288 -8.28 14.30 -12.74
N GLU A 289 -9.53 14.60 -12.34
CA GLU A 289 -9.86 15.85 -11.65
C GLU A 289 -9.33 15.81 -10.21
N ASP A 290 -9.44 14.68 -9.51
CA ASP A 290 -8.87 14.48 -8.18
C ASP A 290 -7.36 14.78 -8.18
N ILE A 291 -6.61 14.19 -9.11
CA ILE A 291 -5.17 14.41 -9.25
C ILE A 291 -4.87 15.90 -9.50
N LYS A 292 -5.66 16.57 -10.35
CA LYS A 292 -5.50 17.99 -10.65
C LYS A 292 -5.77 18.87 -9.42
N ILE A 293 -6.80 18.56 -8.64
CA ILE A 293 -7.12 19.25 -7.38
C ILE A 293 -5.95 19.12 -6.40
N LEU A 294 -5.45 17.90 -6.18
CA LEU A 294 -4.35 17.63 -5.25
C LEU A 294 -3.06 18.35 -5.63
N LYS A 295 -2.71 18.35 -6.92
CA LYS A 295 -1.55 19.10 -7.43
C LYS A 295 -1.71 20.59 -7.20
N LYS A 296 -2.89 21.15 -7.45
CA LYS A 296 -3.18 22.59 -7.22
C LYS A 296 -3.03 22.94 -5.74
N ILE A 297 -3.49 22.07 -4.83
CA ILE A 297 -3.31 22.28 -3.39
C ILE A 297 -1.83 22.23 -3.02
N ARG A 298 -1.08 21.22 -3.48
CA ARG A 298 0.36 21.11 -3.25
C ARG A 298 1.10 22.35 -3.72
N ASP A 299 0.86 22.78 -4.95
CA ASP A 299 1.55 23.92 -5.55
C ASP A 299 1.25 25.22 -4.79
N ALA A 300 0.03 25.40 -4.29
CA ALA A 300 -0.35 26.53 -3.43
C ALA A 300 0.38 26.46 -2.07
N VAL A 301 0.43 25.29 -1.43
CA VAL A 301 1.15 25.08 -0.16
C VAL A 301 2.64 25.35 -0.34
N VAL A 302 3.27 24.82 -1.39
CA VAL A 302 4.70 25.03 -1.67
C VAL A 302 4.99 26.51 -1.92
N SER A 303 4.13 27.21 -2.67
CA SER A 303 4.30 28.63 -2.97
C SER A 303 4.17 29.53 -1.74
N SER A 304 3.47 29.08 -0.70
CA SER A 304 3.30 29.83 0.56
C SER A 304 4.51 29.71 1.51
N ILE A 305 5.45 28.81 1.21
CA ILE A 305 6.63 28.59 2.04
C ILE A 305 7.68 29.68 1.76
N SER A 306 8.18 30.29 2.84
CA SER A 306 9.20 31.32 2.71
C SER A 306 10.53 30.74 2.19
N PRO A 307 11.34 31.50 1.42
CA PRO A 307 12.66 31.08 0.94
C PRO A 307 13.61 30.60 2.06
N LYS A 308 13.43 31.09 3.31
CA LYS A 308 14.20 30.67 4.48
C LYS A 308 13.85 29.26 4.98
N GLU A 309 12.65 28.80 4.74
CA GLU A 309 12.22 27.44 5.11
C GLU A 309 12.61 26.43 4.03
N ALA A 310 12.58 26.82 2.75
CA ALA A 310 13.02 26.00 1.63
C ALA A 310 14.52 25.65 1.71
N SER A 311 15.36 26.54 2.26
CA SER A 311 16.81 26.33 2.41
C SER A 311 17.21 25.37 3.55
N LYS A 312 16.29 24.94 4.41
CA LYS A 312 16.56 24.02 5.53
C LYS A 312 16.47 22.53 5.15
N GLY A 313 16.58 22.19 3.87
CA GLY A 313 16.81 20.82 3.44
C GLY A 313 15.57 19.95 3.27
N ILE A 314 14.40 20.54 3.06
CA ILE A 314 13.24 19.82 2.57
C ILE A 314 13.33 19.87 1.03
N LEU A 315 14.11 18.97 0.46
CA LEU A 315 14.16 18.75 -0.99
C LEU A 315 12.83 18.17 -1.46
N LEU A 316 12.19 18.88 -2.34
CA LEU A 316 11.08 18.43 -3.20
C LEU A 316 11.54 17.35 -4.19
#